data_f6d9453a878ee3615f96e793c34fa637
#
_entry.id   f6d9453a878ee3615f96e793c34fa637
#
_cell.length_a   1.000
_cell.length_b   1.000
_cell.length_c   1.000
_cell.angle_alpha   90.00
_cell.angle_beta   90.00
_cell.angle_gamma   90.00
#
_symmetry.space_group_name_H-M   'P 1'
#
loop_
_entity.id
_entity.type
_entity.pdbx_description
1 polymer ?
#
loop_
_entity_poly.entity_id
_entity_poly.type
_entity_poly.pdbx_seq_one_letter_code
_entity_poly.pdbx_strand_id
1 'polypeptide(L)'
;DDESTAECLVLEPAAGARHISPEIFVSNGTADSIVNKWVQERGGTGGIHHMAYQVLRIEDKVKEWKDKGVEFLTENVINCPDDDMKQIFTKPLPELGNIIIELIERGDKGFCQNNVQNLMESTKNL
;
A
#
# COMPACT_ATOMS: atom_id res chain seq x y z
N ASP A 1 -5.49 -21.78 6.36
CA ASP A 1 -4.83 -20.58 6.90
C ASP A 1 -4.84 -19.52 5.80
N ASP A 2 -5.28 -18.33 6.15
CA ASP A 2 -5.40 -17.21 5.21
C ASP A 2 -4.03 -16.54 5.05
N GLU A 3 -3.43 -16.64 3.85
CA GLU A 3 -2.14 -16.06 3.53
C GLU A 3 -2.13 -14.52 3.67
N SER A 4 -3.30 -13.88 3.68
CA SER A 4 -3.44 -12.44 3.83
C SER A 4 -3.58 -11.99 5.29
N THR A 5 -3.57 -12.92 6.27
CA THR A 5 -3.73 -12.59 7.67
C THR A 5 -2.55 -11.79 8.21
N ALA A 6 -2.84 -10.61 8.77
CA ALA A 6 -1.88 -9.74 9.40
C ALA A 6 -2.51 -8.98 10.56
N GLU A 7 -1.70 -8.70 11.58
CA GLU A 7 -2.03 -7.73 12.60
C GLU A 7 -1.51 -6.36 12.17
N CYS A 8 -2.33 -5.32 12.26
CA CYS A 8 -1.97 -3.99 11.83
C CYS A 8 -2.10 -3.00 12.96
N LEU A 9 -1.11 -2.10 13.06
CA LEU A 9 -1.11 -0.98 13.98
C LEU A 9 -0.97 0.30 13.16
N VAL A 10 -1.87 1.26 13.39
CA VAL A 10 -1.80 2.57 12.74
C VAL A 10 -1.40 3.62 13.77
N LEU A 11 -0.31 4.30 13.50
CA LEU A 11 0.15 5.45 14.28
C LEU A 11 -0.23 6.72 13.53
N GLU A 12 -1.19 7.44 14.07
CA GLU A 12 -1.66 8.70 13.50
C GLU A 12 -0.92 9.87 14.14
N PRO A 13 -0.58 10.90 13.35
CA PRO A 13 -0.03 12.13 13.91
C PRO A 13 -1.10 12.86 14.75
N ALA A 14 -0.66 13.68 15.70
CA ALA A 14 -1.56 14.56 16.45
C ALA A 14 -2.37 15.44 15.49
N ALA A 15 -3.60 15.80 15.89
CA ALA A 15 -4.57 16.50 15.03
C ALA A 15 -3.99 17.76 14.36
N GLY A 16 -3.16 18.54 15.06
CA GLY A 16 -2.53 19.75 14.52
C GLY A 16 -1.34 19.47 13.57
N ALA A 17 -0.88 18.24 13.47
CA ALA A 17 0.27 17.84 12.66
C ALA A 17 -0.09 16.97 11.44
N ARG A 18 -1.37 16.68 11.20
CA ARG A 18 -1.81 15.77 10.14
C ARG A 18 -1.39 16.18 8.74
N HIS A 19 -1.18 17.45 8.49
CA HIS A 19 -0.79 17.98 7.18
C HIS A 19 0.73 17.98 6.95
N ILE A 20 1.52 17.69 7.98
CA ILE A 20 3.01 17.73 7.89
C ILE A 20 3.67 16.44 8.35
N SER A 21 2.93 15.52 8.95
CA SER A 21 3.46 14.26 9.46
C SER A 21 2.76 13.08 8.80
N PRO A 22 3.50 12.01 8.44
CA PRO A 22 2.90 10.82 7.87
C PRO A 22 2.12 10.02 8.92
N GLU A 23 1.16 9.24 8.45
CA GLU A 23 0.66 8.09 9.21
C GLU A 23 1.63 6.93 9.02
N ILE A 24 1.85 6.16 10.08
CA ILE A 24 2.69 4.96 10.02
C ILE A 24 1.80 3.74 10.20
N PHE A 25 1.76 2.90 9.19
CA PHE A 25 1.00 1.66 9.18
C PHE A 25 1.96 0.49 9.32
N VAL A 26 1.91 -0.21 10.46
CA VAL A 26 2.77 -1.34 10.74
C VAL A 26 1.97 -2.63 10.62
N SER A 27 2.47 -3.57 9.83
CA SER A 27 1.87 -4.88 9.69
C SER A 27 2.80 -5.95 10.22
N ASN A 28 2.25 -6.91 10.97
CA ASN A 28 2.92 -8.10 11.43
C ASN A 28 2.10 -9.31 10.99
N GLY A 29 2.69 -10.19 10.20
CA GLY A 29 2.00 -11.35 9.64
C GLY A 29 2.15 -12.60 10.48
N THR A 30 1.17 -13.49 10.37
CA THR A 30 1.29 -14.87 10.88
C THR A 30 2.30 -15.67 10.06
N ALA A 31 2.68 -16.86 10.56
CA ALA A 31 3.79 -17.66 10.01
C ALA A 31 3.74 -17.88 8.48
N ASP A 32 2.57 -18.09 7.91
CA ASP A 32 2.39 -18.41 6.49
C ASP A 32 1.83 -17.23 5.67
N SER A 33 1.81 -16.03 6.26
CA SER A 33 1.25 -14.85 5.60
C SER A 33 2.20 -14.24 4.57
N ILE A 34 1.62 -13.48 3.63
CA ILE A 34 2.36 -12.67 2.66
C ILE A 34 3.32 -11.71 3.38
N VAL A 35 2.88 -11.10 4.48
CA VAL A 35 3.69 -10.17 5.28
C VAL A 35 4.91 -10.89 5.87
N ASN A 36 4.71 -12.06 6.49
CA ASN A 36 5.83 -12.82 7.05
C ASN A 36 6.80 -13.30 5.97
N LYS A 37 6.31 -13.77 4.84
CA LYS A 37 7.14 -14.14 3.69
C LYS A 37 8.05 -12.98 3.26
N TRP A 38 7.49 -11.78 3.13
CA TRP A 38 8.25 -10.57 2.79
C TRP A 38 9.38 -10.30 3.81
N VAL A 39 9.08 -10.45 5.11
CA VAL A 39 10.07 -10.29 6.18
C VAL A 39 11.16 -11.35 6.09
N GLN A 40 10.79 -12.61 5.88
CA GLN A 40 11.76 -13.72 5.80
C GLN A 40 12.70 -13.57 4.59
N GLU A 41 12.20 -13.13 3.46
CA GLU A 41 13.01 -12.85 2.26
C GLU A 41 14.06 -11.75 2.50
N ARG A 42 13.90 -10.97 3.56
CA ARG A 42 14.83 -9.91 4.01
C ARG A 42 15.61 -10.27 5.26
N GLY A 43 15.84 -11.58 5.46
CA GLY A 43 16.63 -12.11 6.58
C GLY A 43 15.93 -12.03 7.92
N GLY A 44 14.62 -11.98 7.97
CA GLY A 44 13.83 -11.90 9.20
C GLY A 44 13.74 -10.49 9.78
N THR A 45 14.20 -9.50 9.05
CA THR A 45 14.16 -8.10 9.48
C THR A 45 13.00 -7.36 8.85
N GLY A 46 12.27 -6.59 9.64
CA GLY A 46 11.25 -5.67 9.14
C GLY A 46 11.87 -4.52 8.34
N GLY A 47 11.04 -3.76 7.67
CA GLY A 47 11.48 -2.61 6.89
C GLY A 47 10.30 -1.88 6.25
N ILE A 48 10.60 -0.88 5.45
CA ILE A 48 9.60 -0.13 4.70
C ILE A 48 9.19 -0.96 3.48
N HIS A 49 7.91 -1.33 3.42
CA HIS A 49 7.33 -2.05 2.29
C HIS A 49 6.90 -1.09 1.18
N HIS A 50 6.22 -0.02 1.55
CA HIS A 50 5.74 1.00 0.62
C HIS A 50 5.67 2.37 1.27
N MET A 51 5.59 3.39 0.43
CA MET A 51 5.30 4.77 0.81
C MET A 51 4.07 5.22 0.03
N ALA A 52 3.07 5.76 0.74
CA ALA A 52 1.81 6.20 0.14
C ALA A 52 1.80 7.71 -0.06
N TYR A 53 1.35 8.14 -1.22
CA TYR A 53 1.15 9.55 -1.57
C TYR A 53 -0.31 9.80 -1.94
N GLN A 54 -0.91 10.75 -1.25
CA GLN A 54 -2.26 11.20 -1.59
C GLN A 54 -2.24 12.00 -2.88
N VAL A 55 -3.13 11.65 -3.80
CA VAL A 55 -3.28 12.33 -5.09
C VAL A 55 -4.74 12.69 -5.32
N LEU A 56 -4.97 13.67 -6.17
CA LEU A 56 -6.28 13.97 -6.73
C LEU A 56 -6.39 13.31 -8.10
N ARG A 57 -7.58 12.84 -8.46
CA ARG A 57 -7.85 12.20 -9.77
C ARG A 57 -6.83 11.09 -10.07
N ILE A 58 -6.88 10.05 -9.23
CA ILE A 58 -5.90 8.96 -9.25
C ILE A 58 -5.80 8.27 -10.61
N GLU A 59 -6.91 8.11 -11.34
CA GLU A 59 -6.91 7.49 -12.67
C GLU A 59 -6.05 8.29 -13.66
N ASP A 60 -6.14 9.62 -13.63
CA ASP A 60 -5.33 10.49 -14.47
C ASP A 60 -3.85 10.40 -14.09
N LYS A 61 -3.55 10.34 -12.80
CA LYS A 61 -2.19 10.21 -12.29
C LYS A 61 -1.57 8.87 -12.68
N VAL A 62 -2.33 7.79 -12.58
CA VAL A 62 -1.88 6.46 -13.00
C VAL A 62 -1.57 6.45 -14.50
N LYS A 63 -2.42 7.04 -15.32
CA LYS A 63 -2.18 7.15 -16.76
C LYS A 63 -0.90 7.95 -17.06
N GLU A 64 -0.73 9.08 -16.39
CA GLU A 64 0.49 9.91 -16.52
C GLU A 64 1.75 9.10 -16.19
N TRP A 65 1.73 8.34 -15.11
CA TRP A 65 2.88 7.54 -14.69
C TRP A 65 3.14 6.35 -15.63
N LYS A 66 2.09 5.70 -16.13
CA LYS A 66 2.23 4.66 -17.17
C LYS A 66 2.87 5.21 -18.44
N ASP A 67 2.46 6.39 -18.87
CA ASP A 67 3.03 7.06 -20.05
C ASP A 67 4.53 7.40 -19.85
N LYS A 68 4.97 7.54 -18.61
CA LYS A 68 6.39 7.72 -18.25
C LYS A 68 7.16 6.42 -18.00
N GLY A 69 6.53 5.27 -18.22
CA GLY A 69 7.17 3.96 -18.08
C GLY A 69 7.05 3.31 -16.70
N VAL A 70 6.27 3.87 -15.78
CA VAL A 70 6.02 3.24 -14.48
C VAL A 70 5.04 2.08 -14.63
N GLU A 71 5.39 0.93 -14.07
CA GLU A 71 4.53 -0.24 -14.06
C GLU A 71 3.82 -0.38 -12.71
N PHE A 72 2.58 -0.85 -12.75
CA PHE A 72 1.75 -1.08 -11.57
C PHE A 72 1.48 -2.57 -11.36
N LEU A 73 1.19 -2.98 -10.11
CA LEU A 73 0.90 -4.36 -9.76
C LEU A 73 -0.48 -4.83 -10.23
N THR A 74 -1.42 -3.89 -10.38
CA THR A 74 -2.74 -4.16 -10.92
C THR A 74 -2.99 -3.30 -12.15
N GLU A 75 -3.82 -3.77 -13.05
CA GLU A 75 -4.19 -3.02 -14.25
C GLU A 75 -4.97 -1.77 -13.92
N ASN A 76 -5.89 -1.90 -12.98
CA ASN A 76 -6.80 -0.83 -12.57
C ASN A 76 -6.63 -0.48 -11.10
N VAL A 77 -7.05 0.73 -10.77
CA VAL A 77 -7.15 1.23 -9.40
C VAL A 77 -8.11 0.35 -8.60
N ILE A 78 -7.77 0.07 -7.35
CA ILE A 78 -8.61 -0.69 -6.42
C ILE A 78 -9.53 0.30 -5.69
N ASN A 79 -10.83 0.10 -5.83
CA ASN A 79 -11.86 0.91 -5.20
C ASN A 79 -12.39 0.27 -3.93
N CYS A 80 -12.65 1.08 -2.91
CA CYS A 80 -13.40 0.64 -1.75
C CYS A 80 -14.89 0.60 -2.10
N PRO A 81 -15.61 -0.53 -1.86
CA PRO A 81 -17.02 -0.63 -2.19
C PRO A 81 -17.94 0.36 -1.44
N ASP A 82 -17.54 0.75 -0.22
CA ASP A 82 -18.34 1.56 0.70
C ASP A 82 -17.86 3.02 0.81
N ASP A 83 -16.83 3.38 0.10
CA ASP A 83 -16.22 4.72 0.14
C ASP A 83 -15.48 4.99 -1.17
N ASP A 84 -15.30 6.24 -1.51
CA ASP A 84 -14.57 6.67 -2.71
C ASP A 84 -13.05 6.54 -2.57
N MET A 85 -12.56 5.81 -1.59
CA MET A 85 -11.15 5.55 -1.42
C MET A 85 -10.64 4.65 -2.55
N LYS A 86 -9.62 5.14 -3.24
CA LYS A 86 -8.98 4.45 -4.36
C LYS A 86 -7.49 4.34 -4.14
N GLN A 87 -6.93 3.17 -4.43
CA GLN A 87 -5.52 2.88 -4.17
C GLN A 87 -4.93 2.03 -5.29
N ILE A 88 -3.62 2.17 -5.51
CA ILE A 88 -2.87 1.31 -6.43
C ILE A 88 -1.40 1.28 -6.01
N PHE A 89 -0.77 0.13 -6.17
CA PHE A 89 0.67 -0.06 -5.97
C PHE A 89 1.42 -0.06 -7.28
N THR A 90 2.57 0.61 -7.33
CA THR A 90 3.57 0.35 -8.38
C THR A 90 4.19 -1.03 -8.17
N LYS A 91 4.85 -1.57 -9.19
CA LYS A 91 5.85 -2.61 -8.95
C LYS A 91 6.97 -2.06 -8.08
N PRO A 92 7.72 -2.93 -7.37
CA PRO A 92 8.90 -2.47 -6.63
C PRO A 92 9.84 -1.69 -7.55
N LEU A 93 10.34 -0.55 -7.06
CA LEU A 93 11.22 0.34 -7.82
C LEU A 93 12.67 0.07 -7.43
N PRO A 94 13.49 -0.55 -8.30
CA PRO A 94 14.89 -0.85 -7.97
C PRO A 94 15.69 0.39 -7.59
N GLU A 95 15.41 1.53 -8.18
CA GLU A 95 16.05 2.82 -7.91
C GLU A 95 15.83 3.29 -6.47
N LEU A 96 14.77 2.81 -5.82
CA LEU A 96 14.41 3.15 -4.44
C LEU A 96 14.63 1.98 -3.47
N GLY A 97 15.51 1.03 -3.82
CA GLY A 97 15.75 -0.15 -2.98
C GLY A 97 14.57 -1.12 -2.93
N ASN A 98 13.84 -1.24 -4.02
CA ASN A 98 12.66 -2.09 -4.17
C ASN A 98 11.46 -1.68 -3.28
N ILE A 99 11.40 -0.42 -2.86
CA ILE A 99 10.21 0.13 -2.22
C ILE A 99 9.10 0.28 -3.26
N ILE A 100 7.88 -0.04 -2.84
CA ILE A 100 6.66 0.18 -3.61
C ILE A 100 6.17 1.60 -3.36
N ILE A 101 5.72 2.29 -4.39
CA ILE A 101 4.97 3.54 -4.23
C ILE A 101 3.48 3.24 -4.34
N GLU A 102 2.73 3.70 -3.35
CA GLU A 102 1.28 3.67 -3.37
C GLU A 102 0.75 5.04 -3.78
N LEU A 103 -0.20 5.06 -4.69
CA LEU A 103 -1.03 6.24 -4.93
C LEU A 103 -2.37 6.01 -4.24
N ILE A 104 -2.84 7.01 -3.52
CA ILE A 104 -4.10 6.96 -2.79
C ILE A 104 -4.92 8.23 -3.03
N GLU A 105 -6.18 8.05 -3.40
CA GLU A 105 -7.20 9.10 -3.38
C GLU A 105 -8.16 8.76 -2.26
N ARG A 106 -8.18 9.60 -1.23
CA ARG A 106 -8.93 9.30 -0.02
C ARG A 106 -10.40 9.65 -0.15
N GLY A 107 -11.24 8.72 0.30
CA GLY A 107 -12.62 9.00 0.67
C GLY A 107 -12.73 9.57 2.08
N ASP A 108 -13.96 9.64 2.59
CA ASP A 108 -14.26 10.27 3.89
C ASP A 108 -14.04 9.35 5.11
N LYS A 109 -13.85 8.05 4.90
CA LYS A 109 -13.89 7.01 5.93
C LYS A 109 -12.54 6.32 6.20
N GLY A 110 -11.46 6.98 6.35
CA GLY A 110 -10.20 6.36 6.76
C GLY A 110 -9.75 5.17 5.89
N PHE A 111 -9.23 4.08 6.50
CA PHE A 111 -8.77 2.89 5.78
C PHE A 111 -9.91 1.95 5.40
N CYS A 112 -9.86 1.41 4.19
CA CYS A 112 -10.77 0.40 3.72
C CYS A 112 -10.12 -0.99 3.86
N GLN A 113 -10.66 -1.83 4.73
CA GLN A 113 -10.12 -3.17 4.98
C GLN A 113 -10.07 -4.03 3.70
N ASN A 114 -11.08 -3.92 2.86
CA ASN A 114 -11.12 -4.65 1.59
C ASN A 114 -10.00 -4.21 0.63
N ASN A 115 -9.70 -2.91 0.57
CA ASN A 115 -8.59 -2.40 -0.24
C ASN A 115 -7.24 -2.85 0.32
N VAL A 116 -7.05 -2.81 1.62
CA VAL A 116 -5.81 -3.30 2.28
C VAL A 116 -5.58 -4.77 1.92
N GLN A 117 -6.61 -5.61 1.99
CA GLN A 117 -6.52 -7.01 1.62
C GLN A 117 -6.18 -7.20 0.14
N ASN A 118 -6.84 -6.49 -0.76
CA ASN A 118 -6.59 -6.57 -2.21
C ASN A 118 -5.19 -6.06 -2.57
N LEU A 119 -4.71 -5.01 -1.94
CA LEU A 119 -3.35 -4.51 -2.14
C LEU A 119 -2.32 -5.53 -1.66
N MET A 120 -2.53 -6.14 -0.50
CA MET A 120 -1.67 -7.21 0.02
C MET A 120 -1.63 -8.40 -0.94
N GLU A 121 -2.78 -8.84 -1.44
CA GLU A 121 -2.87 -9.93 -2.40
C GLU A 121 -2.11 -9.62 -3.70
N SER A 122 -2.13 -8.36 -4.16
CA SER A 122 -1.40 -7.93 -5.35
C SER A 122 0.11 -8.10 -5.25
N THR A 123 0.64 -8.16 -4.03
CA THR A 123 2.09 -8.35 -3.77
C THR A 123 2.49 -9.82 -3.64
N LYS A 124 1.55 -10.75 -3.67
CA LYS A 124 1.77 -12.17 -3.36
C LYS A 124 2.85 -12.84 -4.20
N ASN A 125 2.98 -12.44 -5.45
CA ASN A 125 3.92 -13.05 -6.40
C ASN A 125 5.21 -12.24 -6.63
N LEU A 126 5.46 -11.29 -5.79
CA LEU A 126 6.70 -10.50 -5.87
C LEU A 126 7.93 -11.28 -5.39
#